data_b6c3701e6bd5b3a5afb42b6d9d60606f
#
_entry.id   b6c3701e6bd5b3a5afb42b6d9d60606f
#
_cell.length_a   1.000
_cell.length_b   1.000
_cell.length_c   1.000
_cell.angle_alpha   90.00
_cell.angle_beta   90.00
_cell.angle_gamma   90.00
#
_symmetry.space_group_name_H-M   'P 1'
#
loop_
_entity.id
_entity.type
_entity.pdbx_description
1 polymer ?
#
loop_
_entity_poly.entity_id
_entity_poly.type
_entity_poly.pdbx_seq_one_letter_code
_entity_poly.pdbx_strand_id
1 'polypeptide(L)'
;MDDTGQTSVVPAQADERPRFHLAMPVHDLAAARRFYGDLLGCAEGRSSDAWVDFDLYGHQFVAHLDRSRSSGVTLTNPVDGDDVPVPHFGVLLSPAQWTALATQLRSAGTSFVIEPHTRFAGEVGEQSTMFLLDPSGNALEFKAFADDGQVFAR
;
A
#
# COMPACT_ATOMS: atom_id res chain seq x y z
N MET A 1 37.55 35.96 -24.72
CA MET A 1 37.57 34.49 -24.54
C MET A 1 36.75 34.21 -23.30
N ASP A 2 35.43 34.05 -23.52
CA ASP A 2 34.48 33.77 -22.43
C ASP A 2 34.09 32.31 -22.56
N ASP A 3 34.64 31.50 -21.65
CA ASP A 3 34.25 30.11 -21.47
C ASP A 3 33.00 30.05 -20.57
N THR A 4 31.82 30.05 -21.21
CA THR A 4 30.57 29.83 -20.51
C THR A 4 30.42 28.33 -20.30
N GLY A 5 30.94 27.85 -19.14
CA GLY A 5 30.71 26.50 -18.68
C GLY A 5 29.22 26.21 -18.50
N GLN A 6 28.59 25.60 -19.52
CA GLN A 6 27.23 25.16 -19.50
C GLN A 6 27.16 23.87 -18.67
N THR A 7 26.81 24.01 -17.39
CA THR A 7 26.53 22.86 -16.52
C THR A 7 25.24 22.22 -17.01
N SER A 8 25.37 21.13 -17.77
CA SER A 8 24.21 20.32 -18.15
C SER A 8 23.67 19.64 -16.87
N VAL A 9 22.53 20.12 -16.42
CA VAL A 9 21.75 19.42 -15.38
C VAL A 9 21.23 18.14 -16.03
N VAL A 10 21.86 17.02 -15.71
CA VAL A 10 21.33 15.69 -16.06
C VAL A 10 20.00 15.55 -15.31
N PRO A 11 18.85 15.36 -16.00
CA PRO A 11 17.61 15.13 -15.30
C PRO A 11 17.76 13.86 -14.44
N ALA A 12 17.29 13.92 -13.20
CA ALA A 12 17.27 12.76 -12.32
C ALA A 12 16.58 11.63 -13.08
N GLN A 13 17.26 10.48 -13.23
CA GLN A 13 16.68 9.29 -13.85
C GLN A 13 15.43 8.93 -13.06
N ALA A 14 14.30 8.86 -13.75
CA ALA A 14 13.08 8.30 -13.17
C ALA A 14 13.43 6.89 -12.66
N ASP A 15 12.93 6.53 -11.49
CA ASP A 15 13.17 5.22 -10.87
C ASP A 15 12.87 4.12 -11.89
N GLU A 16 13.90 3.43 -12.39
CA GLU A 16 13.79 2.41 -13.43
C GLU A 16 13.21 1.09 -12.90
N ARG A 17 12.85 1.02 -11.62
CA ARG A 17 12.24 -0.19 -11.07
C ARG A 17 10.90 -0.48 -11.75
N PRO A 18 10.68 -1.74 -12.18
CA PRO A 18 9.40 -2.13 -12.76
C PRO A 18 8.25 -1.85 -11.78
N ARG A 19 7.15 -1.33 -12.30
CA ARG A 19 5.92 -1.17 -11.50
C ARG A 19 5.22 -2.51 -11.34
N PHE A 20 4.80 -2.79 -10.12
CA PHE A 20 3.95 -3.94 -9.86
C PHE A 20 2.53 -3.65 -10.37
N HIS A 21 1.87 -4.67 -10.93
CA HIS A 21 0.48 -4.62 -11.37
C HIS A 21 -0.32 -5.66 -10.58
N LEU A 22 -1.42 -5.22 -9.97
CA LEU A 22 -2.32 -6.06 -9.20
C LEU A 22 -3.78 -5.74 -9.56
N ALA A 23 -4.55 -6.76 -9.88
CA ALA A 23 -6.00 -6.65 -10.08
C ALA A 23 -6.74 -7.42 -9.00
N MET A 24 -7.69 -6.75 -8.32
CA MET A 24 -8.50 -7.35 -7.24
C MET A 24 -9.98 -7.15 -7.50
N PRO A 25 -10.82 -8.13 -7.16
CA PRO A 25 -12.25 -7.97 -7.26
C PRO A 25 -12.80 -7.09 -6.13
N VAL A 26 -13.74 -6.22 -6.48
CA VAL A 26 -14.49 -5.38 -5.54
C VAL A 26 -16.00 -5.48 -5.83
N HIS A 27 -16.82 -5.38 -4.80
CA HIS A 27 -18.27 -5.49 -4.96
C HIS A 27 -18.92 -4.16 -5.42
N ASP A 28 -18.25 -3.03 -5.21
CA ASP A 28 -18.76 -1.68 -5.50
C ASP A 28 -17.59 -0.74 -5.84
N LEU A 29 -17.60 -0.19 -7.07
CA LEU A 29 -16.56 0.75 -7.54
C LEU A 29 -16.61 2.09 -6.82
N ALA A 30 -17.80 2.57 -6.41
CA ALA A 30 -17.90 3.82 -5.66
C ALA A 30 -17.32 3.68 -4.25
N ALA A 31 -17.52 2.54 -3.61
CA ALA A 31 -16.88 2.22 -2.33
C ALA A 31 -15.37 2.09 -2.48
N ALA A 32 -14.89 1.46 -3.57
CA ALA A 32 -13.46 1.38 -3.88
C ALA A 32 -12.84 2.77 -4.06
N ARG A 33 -13.51 3.69 -4.78
CA ARG A 33 -13.04 5.09 -4.94
C ARG A 33 -12.91 5.82 -3.62
N ARG A 34 -13.90 5.70 -2.74
CA ARG A 34 -13.81 6.31 -1.40
C ARG A 34 -12.65 5.74 -0.57
N PHE A 35 -12.42 4.43 -0.68
CA PHE A 35 -11.35 3.78 0.09
C PHE A 35 -9.96 4.08 -0.51
N TYR A 36 -9.72 3.74 -1.77
CA TYR A 36 -8.41 3.91 -2.40
C TYR A 36 -8.13 5.38 -2.74
N GLY A 37 -9.12 6.11 -3.28
CA GLY A 37 -8.98 7.50 -3.66
C GLY A 37 -9.00 8.46 -2.46
N ASP A 38 -10.13 8.50 -1.74
CA ASP A 38 -10.32 9.54 -0.72
C ASP A 38 -9.57 9.20 0.57
N LEU A 39 -9.64 7.94 1.06
CA LEU A 39 -9.01 7.55 2.32
C LEU A 39 -7.50 7.31 2.18
N LEU A 40 -7.05 6.54 1.20
CA LEU A 40 -5.63 6.23 0.99
C LEU A 40 -4.89 7.30 0.16
N GLY A 41 -5.62 8.19 -0.52
CA GLY A 41 -5.03 9.26 -1.34
C GLY A 41 -4.43 8.79 -2.67
N CYS A 42 -4.83 7.62 -3.16
CA CYS A 42 -4.38 7.11 -4.45
C CYS A 42 -5.01 7.90 -5.61
N ALA A 43 -4.20 8.41 -6.53
CA ALA A 43 -4.73 9.05 -7.74
C ALA A 43 -5.48 8.02 -8.60
N GLU A 44 -6.69 8.38 -9.07
CA GLU A 44 -7.45 7.57 -10.02
C GLU A 44 -6.86 7.73 -11.42
N GLY A 45 -6.65 6.63 -12.12
CA GLY A 45 -6.23 6.58 -13.49
C GLY A 45 -7.41 6.40 -14.44
N ARG A 46 -7.31 5.43 -15.37
CA ARG A 46 -8.42 5.09 -16.28
C ARG A 46 -9.49 4.29 -15.54
N SER A 47 -10.71 4.37 -16.05
CA SER A 47 -11.83 3.59 -15.52
C SER A 47 -12.88 3.26 -16.58
N SER A 48 -13.78 2.34 -16.25
CA SER A 48 -14.98 2.01 -16.96
C SER A 48 -16.12 1.72 -15.98
N ASP A 49 -17.24 1.26 -16.46
CA ASP A 49 -18.34 0.79 -15.60
C ASP A 49 -18.01 -0.52 -14.85
N ALA A 50 -16.90 -1.18 -15.23
CA ALA A 50 -16.53 -2.49 -14.68
C ALA A 50 -15.19 -2.50 -13.91
N TRP A 51 -14.41 -1.44 -13.97
CA TRP A 51 -13.12 -1.37 -13.29
C TRP A 51 -12.63 0.06 -13.12
N VAL A 52 -11.68 0.25 -12.22
CA VAL A 52 -10.97 1.52 -11.98
C VAL A 52 -9.52 1.27 -11.61
N ASP A 53 -8.60 2.03 -12.24
CA ASP A 53 -7.17 2.03 -11.94
C ASP A 53 -6.86 3.03 -10.83
N PHE A 54 -5.93 2.67 -9.94
CA PHE A 54 -5.35 3.57 -8.95
C PHE A 54 -3.83 3.52 -8.97
N ASP A 55 -3.20 4.66 -8.74
CA ASP A 55 -1.77 4.75 -8.43
C ASP A 55 -1.56 4.44 -6.93
N LEU A 56 -1.22 3.20 -6.62
CA LEU A 56 -0.90 2.76 -5.26
C LEU A 56 0.60 2.94 -5.02
N TYR A 57 1.02 4.12 -4.60
CA TYR A 57 2.42 4.46 -4.34
C TYR A 57 3.37 4.15 -5.52
N GLY A 58 2.96 4.49 -6.74
CA GLY A 58 3.73 4.25 -7.97
C GLY A 58 3.48 2.88 -8.62
N HIS A 59 2.66 2.02 -8.02
CA HIS A 59 2.26 0.73 -8.58
C HIS A 59 0.82 0.78 -9.11
N GLN A 60 0.53 0.00 -10.15
CA GLN A 60 -0.82 -0.06 -10.71
C GLN A 60 -1.68 -1.04 -9.92
N PHE A 61 -2.70 -0.54 -9.25
CA PHE A 61 -3.76 -1.34 -8.65
C PHE A 61 -5.05 -1.16 -9.44
N VAL A 62 -5.71 -2.26 -9.80
CA VAL A 62 -6.98 -2.25 -10.54
C VAL A 62 -8.07 -2.90 -9.72
N ALA A 63 -9.11 -2.15 -9.39
CA ALA A 63 -10.31 -2.67 -8.78
C ALA A 63 -11.29 -3.10 -9.87
N HIS A 64 -11.56 -4.41 -10.00
CA HIS A 64 -12.53 -4.98 -10.92
C HIS A 64 -13.86 -5.24 -10.24
N LEU A 65 -14.94 -4.75 -10.84
CA LEU A 65 -16.29 -4.99 -10.31
C LEU A 65 -16.68 -6.47 -10.42
N ASP A 66 -16.88 -7.09 -9.28
CA ASP A 66 -17.49 -8.42 -9.14
C ASP A 66 -18.70 -8.33 -8.20
N ARG A 67 -19.90 -8.25 -8.75
CA ARG A 67 -21.14 -8.10 -7.99
C ARG A 67 -21.50 -9.35 -7.16
N SER A 68 -20.89 -10.48 -7.46
CA SER A 68 -21.07 -11.71 -6.70
C SER A 68 -20.22 -11.76 -5.43
N ARG A 69 -19.22 -10.86 -5.33
CA ARG A 69 -18.32 -10.82 -4.18
C ARG A 69 -19.05 -10.29 -2.97
N SER A 70 -19.14 -11.13 -1.96
CA SER A 70 -19.45 -10.73 -0.59
C SER A 70 -18.12 -10.65 0.19
N SER A 71 -18.09 -9.91 1.28
CA SER A 71 -16.95 -9.92 2.21
C SER A 71 -16.66 -11.35 2.65
N GLY A 72 -15.71 -12.00 1.99
CA GLY A 72 -15.39 -13.41 2.23
C GLY A 72 -14.67 -13.62 3.56
N VAL A 73 -14.67 -14.87 4.04
CA VAL A 73 -13.82 -15.28 5.16
C VAL A 73 -12.36 -15.16 4.72
N THR A 74 -11.59 -14.30 5.38
CA THR A 74 -10.16 -14.20 5.18
C THR A 74 -9.48 -15.31 5.97
N LEU A 75 -8.68 -16.14 5.29
CA LEU A 75 -7.81 -17.08 5.97
C LEU A 75 -6.72 -16.30 6.71
N THR A 76 -6.33 -16.79 7.90
CA THR A 76 -5.27 -16.18 8.68
C THR A 76 -4.17 -17.19 8.97
N ASN A 77 -2.93 -16.71 9.08
CA ASN A 77 -1.78 -17.47 9.56
C ASN A 77 -1.21 -16.80 10.82
N PRO A 78 -0.90 -17.55 11.87
CA PRO A 78 -0.25 -16.99 13.04
C PRO A 78 1.19 -16.56 12.68
N VAL A 79 1.50 -15.29 12.89
CA VAL A 79 2.83 -14.71 12.70
C VAL A 79 3.10 -13.77 13.87
N ASP A 80 4.12 -14.08 14.68
CA ASP A 80 4.57 -13.24 15.79
C ASP A 80 3.43 -12.79 16.75
N GLY A 81 2.50 -13.69 17.03
CA GLY A 81 1.35 -13.45 17.91
C GLY A 81 0.12 -12.81 17.25
N ASP A 82 0.20 -12.44 15.99
CA ASP A 82 -0.94 -11.92 15.20
C ASP A 82 -1.51 -12.98 14.25
N ASP A 83 -2.82 -12.95 14.07
CA ASP A 83 -3.53 -13.72 13.04
C ASP A 83 -3.51 -12.94 11.72
N VAL A 84 -2.44 -13.09 10.95
CA VAL A 84 -2.19 -12.36 9.71
C VAL A 84 -3.13 -12.82 8.59
N PRO A 85 -3.93 -11.91 7.98
CA PRO A 85 -4.76 -12.25 6.82
C PRO A 85 -3.93 -12.76 5.64
N VAL A 86 -4.41 -13.82 4.97
CA VAL A 86 -3.79 -14.37 3.74
C VAL A 86 -4.90 -14.76 2.76
N PRO A 87 -4.88 -14.30 1.47
CA PRO A 87 -3.90 -13.37 0.91
C PRO A 87 -4.06 -11.93 1.43
N HIS A 88 -3.00 -11.17 1.32
CA HIS A 88 -2.99 -9.72 1.50
C HIS A 88 -2.01 -9.08 0.51
N PHE A 89 -2.13 -7.78 0.31
CA PHE A 89 -1.24 -6.99 -0.52
C PHE A 89 -1.01 -5.61 0.12
N GLY A 90 -0.02 -4.90 -0.37
CA GLY A 90 0.29 -3.55 0.10
C GLY A 90 1.65 -3.11 -0.39
N VAL A 91 2.20 -2.11 0.27
CA VAL A 91 3.49 -1.52 -0.10
C VAL A 91 4.40 -1.37 1.10
N LEU A 92 5.70 -1.46 0.83
CA LEU A 92 6.73 -1.07 1.79
C LEU A 92 6.93 0.44 1.69
N LEU A 93 6.66 1.13 2.77
CA LEU A 93 6.78 2.57 2.90
C LEU A 93 8.07 2.95 3.63
N SER A 94 8.54 4.18 3.47
CA SER A 94 9.50 4.72 4.42
C SER A 94 8.87 4.86 5.81
N PRO A 95 9.64 4.85 6.91
CA PRO A 95 9.09 5.04 8.25
C PRO A 95 8.24 6.31 8.40
N ALA A 96 8.66 7.40 7.75
CA ALA A 96 7.91 8.67 7.77
C ALA A 96 6.56 8.57 7.04
N GLN A 97 6.53 7.95 5.86
CA GLN A 97 5.29 7.71 5.10
C GLN A 97 4.34 6.78 5.87
N TRP A 98 4.88 5.71 6.48
CA TRP A 98 4.08 4.78 7.27
C TRP A 98 3.43 5.47 8.48
N THR A 99 4.20 6.28 9.22
CA THR A 99 3.70 7.04 10.38
C THR A 99 2.61 8.03 9.97
N ALA A 100 2.81 8.74 8.85
CA ALA A 100 1.83 9.68 8.32
C ALA A 100 0.53 8.96 7.93
N LEU A 101 0.62 7.83 7.23
CA LEU A 101 -0.55 7.03 6.84
C LEU A 101 -1.27 6.45 8.07
N ALA A 102 -0.55 5.90 9.04
CA ALA A 102 -1.16 5.39 10.27
C ALA A 102 -1.92 6.48 11.04
N THR A 103 -1.37 7.69 11.11
CA THR A 103 -2.03 8.85 11.72
C THR A 103 -3.29 9.24 10.95
N GLN A 104 -3.21 9.31 9.62
CA GLN A 104 -4.36 9.62 8.76
C GLN A 104 -5.49 8.62 8.93
N LEU A 105 -5.19 7.31 8.88
CA LEU A 105 -6.17 6.24 9.02
C LEU A 105 -6.84 6.25 10.41
N ARG A 106 -6.07 6.45 11.48
CA ARG A 106 -6.63 6.60 12.84
C ARG A 106 -7.54 7.81 12.95
N SER A 107 -7.13 8.95 12.39
CA SER A 107 -7.94 10.18 12.40
C SER A 107 -9.24 10.03 11.60
N ALA A 108 -9.25 9.20 10.57
CA ALA A 108 -10.44 8.86 9.80
C ALA A 108 -11.35 7.82 10.47
N GLY A 109 -10.98 7.30 11.65
CA GLY A 109 -11.73 6.27 12.36
C GLY A 109 -11.69 4.90 11.69
N THR A 110 -10.63 4.59 10.93
CA THR A 110 -10.45 3.31 10.26
C THR A 110 -10.36 2.17 11.27
N SER A 111 -11.11 1.09 11.02
CA SER A 111 -10.97 -0.15 11.78
C SER A 111 -9.80 -0.96 11.23
N PHE A 112 -8.84 -1.31 12.09
CA PHE A 112 -7.73 -2.16 11.73
C PHE A 112 -8.03 -3.63 12.06
N VAL A 113 -7.55 -4.54 11.21
CA VAL A 113 -7.46 -5.98 11.52
C VAL A 113 -6.32 -6.23 12.48
N ILE A 114 -5.19 -5.58 12.22
CA ILE A 114 -4.02 -5.54 13.10
C ILE A 114 -3.64 -4.08 13.27
N GLU A 115 -3.70 -3.60 14.51
CA GLU A 115 -3.37 -2.21 14.86
C GLU A 115 -1.92 -1.86 14.49
N PRO A 116 -1.67 -0.60 14.09
CA PRO A 116 -0.31 -0.14 13.81
C PRO A 116 0.64 -0.39 14.99
N HIS A 117 1.67 -1.22 14.78
CA HIS A 117 2.68 -1.54 15.78
C HIS A 117 4.03 -1.90 15.13
N THR A 118 5.07 -2.03 15.97
CA THR A 118 6.41 -2.44 15.53
C THR A 118 6.70 -3.86 15.98
N ARG A 119 7.23 -4.67 15.06
CA ARG A 119 7.71 -6.04 15.30
C ARG A 119 9.22 -6.06 15.32
N PHE A 120 9.80 -7.01 16.03
CA PHE A 120 11.26 -7.24 16.11
C PHE A 120 12.03 -6.00 16.57
N ALA A 121 11.45 -5.21 17.48
CA ALA A 121 12.06 -3.97 17.97
C ALA A 121 13.47 -4.17 18.51
N GLY A 122 14.45 -3.46 17.92
CA GLY A 122 15.87 -3.57 18.28
C GLY A 122 16.61 -4.75 17.66
N GLU A 123 15.96 -5.55 16.80
CA GLU A 123 16.54 -6.72 16.14
C GLU A 123 16.69 -6.49 14.63
N VAL A 124 17.42 -7.39 13.97
CA VAL A 124 17.49 -7.40 12.49
C VAL A 124 16.08 -7.65 11.94
N GLY A 125 15.67 -6.79 10.99
CA GLY A 125 14.34 -6.86 10.41
C GLY A 125 13.26 -6.12 11.21
N GLU A 126 13.64 -5.24 12.16
CA GLU A 126 12.69 -4.34 12.81
C GLU A 126 11.79 -3.66 11.77
N GLN A 127 10.50 -3.82 11.93
CA GLN A 127 9.51 -3.33 11.00
C GLN A 127 8.23 -2.90 11.70
N SER A 128 7.63 -1.83 11.19
CA SER A 128 6.29 -1.41 11.58
C SER A 128 5.27 -1.95 10.59
N THR A 129 4.11 -2.39 11.08
CA THR A 129 3.05 -2.96 10.26
C THR A 129 1.68 -2.50 10.72
N MET A 130 0.72 -2.52 9.81
CA MET A 130 -0.72 -2.38 10.08
C MET A 130 -1.52 -3.09 9.00
N PHE A 131 -2.65 -3.70 9.38
CA PHE A 131 -3.55 -4.38 8.46
C PHE A 131 -4.96 -3.80 8.53
N LEU A 132 -5.58 -3.62 7.38
CA LEU A 132 -6.96 -3.19 7.24
C LEU A 132 -7.63 -3.92 6.08
N LEU A 133 -8.96 -3.90 6.04
CA LEU A 133 -9.72 -4.43 4.92
C LEU A 133 -10.28 -3.28 4.09
N ASP A 134 -10.29 -3.47 2.76
CA ASP A 134 -11.10 -2.63 1.90
C ASP A 134 -12.60 -2.94 2.09
N PRO A 135 -13.52 -2.15 1.53
CA PRO A 135 -14.96 -2.40 1.65
C PRO A 135 -15.42 -3.75 1.10
N SER A 136 -14.61 -4.41 0.28
CA SER A 136 -14.89 -5.71 -0.31
C SER A 136 -14.23 -6.88 0.42
N GLY A 137 -13.55 -6.61 1.54
CA GLY A 137 -12.88 -7.61 2.36
C GLY A 137 -11.50 -8.01 1.84
N ASN A 138 -10.92 -7.28 0.89
CA ASN A 138 -9.53 -7.48 0.50
C ASN A 138 -8.62 -6.94 1.62
N ALA A 139 -7.65 -7.76 2.05
CA ALA A 139 -6.74 -7.39 3.11
C ALA A 139 -5.53 -6.62 2.55
N LEU A 140 -5.20 -5.49 3.18
CA LEU A 140 -4.04 -4.69 2.88
C LEU A 140 -3.09 -4.67 4.07
N GLU A 141 -1.78 -4.77 3.79
CA GLU A 141 -0.71 -4.51 4.75
C GLU A 141 0.12 -3.31 4.30
N PHE A 142 0.31 -2.34 5.19
CA PHE A 142 1.31 -1.29 5.02
C PHE A 142 2.44 -1.52 6.02
N LYS A 143 3.66 -1.63 5.50
CA LYS A 143 4.83 -2.02 6.25
C LYS A 143 5.96 -1.00 6.04
N ALA A 144 6.77 -0.79 7.05
CA ALA A 144 8.01 -0.02 6.95
C ALA A 144 9.11 -0.73 7.72
N PHE A 145 10.27 -0.91 7.10
CA PHE A 145 11.46 -1.37 7.80
C PHE A 145 12.18 -0.18 8.44
N ALA A 146 12.75 -0.36 9.63
CA ALA A 146 13.59 0.65 10.25
C ALA A 146 14.83 0.94 9.39
N ASP A 147 15.34 -0.09 8.71
CA ASP A 147 16.42 -0.04 7.74
C ASP A 147 15.99 -0.77 6.45
N ASP A 148 15.85 -0.02 5.36
CA ASP A 148 15.44 -0.54 4.05
C ASP A 148 16.39 -1.64 3.52
N GLY A 149 17.67 -1.60 3.91
CA GLY A 149 18.64 -2.64 3.57
C GLY A 149 18.31 -4.01 4.19
N GLN A 150 17.41 -4.06 5.18
CA GLN A 150 17.03 -5.29 5.87
C GLN A 150 15.78 -5.98 5.31
N VAL A 151 15.13 -5.42 4.28
CA VAL A 151 13.94 -6.02 3.65
C VAL A 151 14.16 -7.49 3.25
N PHE A 152 15.37 -7.83 2.81
CA PHE A 152 15.76 -9.18 2.42
C PHE A 152 16.88 -9.76 3.29
N ALA A 153 17.08 -9.21 4.50
CA ALA A 153 18.06 -9.73 5.44
C ALA A 153 17.71 -11.16 5.88
N ARG A 154 18.76 -11.96 6.19
CA ARG A 154 18.66 -13.35 6.66
C ARG A 154 19.23 -13.49 8.05
#